data_bac280aa4441216a4d6c1f012e59f5e5
#
_entry.id   bac280aa4441216a4d6c1f012e59f5e5
#
_cell.length_a   1.000
_cell.length_b   1.000
_cell.length_c   1.000
_cell.angle_alpha   90.00
_cell.angle_beta   90.00
_cell.angle_gamma   90.00
#
_symmetry.space_group_name_H-M   'P 1'
#
loop_
_entity.id
_entity.type
_entity.pdbx_description
1 polymer ?
#
loop_
_entity_poly.entity_id
_entity_poly.type
_entity_poly.pdbx_seq_one_letter_code
_entity_poly.pdbx_strand_id
1 'polypeptide(L)'
;MKLKIAVAGAGIYGATAAIRLRELGHQVDLFDPLGVMGAASAINQYRLHAGYHYPRSPETIHEVTEARREFVQEFAPAIVKNSRHYYAIPKEKSLTSPDAYEAAMQKNGLPLRECRPHWMDFAFIDRCYEVEESIYDPDVLRQLLKERLEARGIKLQQREFHAGLRPDYDWVVWATYGLGPSKGFFKVAKYQVAEKMLIELPQELQGVALVVVDGPFTAFDPYGNSARSLFGSAKNTNHWTTTNPDDPIPATYRGILNGREFLPVPFTRFEAMRADCCLSVPSAKDAVYIGSRFTIRVVEDNPESDRRTLYVRDGDRGEIHIFSGKVVSAVLAARIVCQRIAKGYE
;
A
#
# COMPACT_ATOMS: atom_id res chain seq x y z
N MET A 1 -12.73 5.04 31.17
CA MET A 1 -11.54 4.64 32.00
C MET A 1 -10.29 4.94 31.17
N LYS A 2 -9.21 5.40 31.80
CA LYS A 2 -7.94 5.64 31.11
C LYS A 2 -7.16 4.32 31.10
N LEU A 3 -6.91 3.79 29.92
CA LEU A 3 -6.17 2.54 29.70
C LEU A 3 -4.72 2.81 29.32
N LYS A 4 -3.84 1.84 29.57
CA LYS A 4 -2.45 1.83 29.09
C LYS A 4 -2.33 0.85 27.91
N ILE A 5 -2.02 1.37 26.74
CA ILE A 5 -2.08 0.64 25.48
C ILE A 5 -0.71 0.64 24.80
N ALA A 6 -0.22 -0.53 24.41
CA ALA A 6 0.92 -0.67 23.51
C ALA A 6 0.45 -0.74 22.06
N VAL A 7 1.15 -0.05 21.17
CA VAL A 7 0.99 -0.19 19.73
C VAL A 7 2.30 -0.69 19.15
N ALA A 8 2.31 -1.90 18.59
CA ALA A 8 3.45 -2.54 17.97
C ALA A 8 3.40 -2.34 16.44
N GLY A 9 4.38 -1.61 15.93
CA GLY A 9 4.47 -1.16 14.54
C GLY A 9 4.07 0.31 14.38
N ALA A 10 4.99 1.16 13.91
CA ALA A 10 4.76 2.58 13.60
C ALA A 10 4.60 2.85 12.09
N GLY A 11 4.15 1.84 11.33
CA GLY A 11 3.63 2.04 9.99
C GLY A 11 2.39 2.94 10.00
N ILE A 12 1.80 3.20 8.83
CA ILE A 12 0.63 4.09 8.71
C ILE A 12 -0.54 3.65 9.64
N TYR A 13 -0.74 2.35 9.81
CA TYR A 13 -1.81 1.80 10.65
C TYR A 13 -1.57 2.02 12.13
N GLY A 14 -0.40 1.63 12.63
CA GLY A 14 -0.09 1.77 14.05
C GLY A 14 0.07 3.21 14.49
N ALA A 15 0.72 4.07 13.67
CA ALA A 15 0.84 5.48 13.97
C ALA A 15 -0.55 6.16 14.04
N THR A 16 -1.44 5.88 13.08
CA THR A 16 -2.81 6.43 13.07
C THR A 16 -3.63 5.92 14.27
N ALA A 17 -3.53 4.62 14.60
CA ALA A 17 -4.21 4.05 15.76
C ALA A 17 -3.70 4.67 17.07
N ALA A 18 -2.38 4.82 17.24
CA ALA A 18 -1.77 5.43 18.42
C ALA A 18 -2.26 6.87 18.62
N ILE A 19 -2.31 7.67 17.54
CA ILE A 19 -2.82 9.04 17.56
C ILE A 19 -4.28 9.06 18.05
N ARG A 20 -5.16 8.25 17.45
CA ARG A 20 -6.59 8.20 17.81
C ARG A 20 -6.84 7.72 19.24
N LEU A 21 -6.12 6.70 19.69
CA LEU A 21 -6.20 6.19 21.05
C LEU A 21 -5.77 7.27 22.07
N ARG A 22 -4.73 8.02 21.76
CA ARG A 22 -4.28 9.13 22.60
C ARG A 22 -5.29 10.27 22.66
N GLU A 23 -5.94 10.59 21.54
CA GLU A 23 -7.02 11.59 21.47
C GLU A 23 -8.23 11.22 22.34
N LEU A 24 -8.49 9.93 22.52
CA LEU A 24 -9.52 9.40 23.44
C LEU A 24 -9.09 9.40 24.91
N GLY A 25 -7.88 9.92 25.23
CA GLY A 25 -7.40 10.09 26.60
C GLY A 25 -6.62 8.90 27.16
N HIS A 26 -6.38 7.85 26.36
CA HIS A 26 -5.57 6.70 26.80
C HIS A 26 -4.08 7.04 26.92
N GLN A 27 -3.34 6.29 27.73
CA GLN A 27 -1.90 6.30 27.71
C GLN A 27 -1.42 5.36 26.60
N VAL A 28 -0.60 5.85 25.67
CA VAL A 28 -0.17 5.08 24.51
C VAL A 28 1.34 5.08 24.40
N ASP A 29 1.93 3.89 24.31
CA ASP A 29 3.33 3.67 23.98
C ASP A 29 3.41 3.04 22.58
N LEU A 30 4.23 3.62 21.69
CA LEU A 30 4.41 3.18 20.30
C LEU A 30 5.78 2.55 20.12
N PHE A 31 5.85 1.38 19.49
CA PHE A 31 7.07 0.59 19.29
C PHE A 31 7.31 0.30 17.82
N ASP A 32 8.49 0.58 17.31
CA ASP A 32 8.93 0.18 15.97
C ASP A 32 10.46 0.31 15.84
N PRO A 33 11.20 -0.73 15.46
CA PRO A 33 12.65 -0.66 15.32
C PRO A 33 13.10 0.23 14.15
N LEU A 34 12.27 0.40 13.12
CA LEU A 34 12.60 1.15 11.89
C LEU A 34 12.08 2.60 11.90
N GLY A 35 11.24 2.92 12.88
CA GLY A 35 10.64 4.25 12.98
C GLY A 35 9.35 4.45 12.19
N VAL A 36 8.82 5.67 12.24
CA VAL A 36 7.55 6.02 11.57
C VAL A 36 7.65 5.77 10.07
N MET A 37 6.73 4.94 9.55
CA MET A 37 6.71 4.50 8.15
C MET A 37 8.08 3.95 7.70
N GLY A 38 8.72 3.11 8.52
CA GLY A 38 10.06 2.61 8.24
C GLY A 38 10.14 1.45 7.24
N ALA A 39 9.03 0.75 6.97
CA ALA A 39 8.96 -0.44 6.11
C ALA A 39 7.94 -0.29 4.97
N ALA A 40 7.06 -1.26 4.79
CA ALA A 40 6.10 -1.35 3.68
C ALA A 40 5.22 -0.10 3.50
N SER A 41 4.90 0.64 4.57
CA SER A 41 4.16 1.90 4.48
C SER A 41 4.90 2.99 3.67
N ALA A 42 6.23 2.92 3.61
CA ALA A 42 7.08 3.84 2.85
C ALA A 42 7.65 3.22 1.56
N ILE A 43 7.29 1.98 1.23
CA ILE A 43 7.81 1.28 0.05
C ILE A 43 6.65 0.59 -0.67
N ASN A 44 5.85 1.39 -1.37
CA ASN A 44 4.70 0.94 -2.14
C ASN A 44 4.50 1.86 -3.36
N GLN A 45 3.35 1.85 -4.00
CA GLN A 45 3.06 2.68 -5.19
C GLN A 45 2.44 4.04 -4.84
N TYR A 46 2.20 4.32 -3.57
CA TYR A 46 1.60 5.55 -3.04
C TYR A 46 0.23 5.90 -3.61
N ARG A 47 -0.42 4.94 -4.29
CA ARG A 47 -1.74 5.13 -4.88
C ARG A 47 -2.83 5.07 -3.82
N LEU A 48 -3.73 6.04 -3.85
CA LEU A 48 -4.94 6.08 -3.05
C LEU A 48 -6.09 5.47 -3.87
N HIS A 49 -6.13 4.13 -3.84
CA HIS A 49 -7.12 3.39 -4.62
C HIS A 49 -8.54 3.87 -4.34
N ALA A 50 -9.27 4.18 -5.42
CA ALA A 50 -10.69 4.51 -5.37
C ALA A 50 -11.59 3.31 -5.73
N GLY A 51 -10.99 2.18 -6.13
CA GLY A 51 -11.71 0.97 -6.52
C GLY A 51 -11.42 0.48 -7.93
N TYR A 52 -10.96 1.33 -8.83
CA TYR A 52 -10.73 1.02 -10.25
C TYR A 52 -9.79 -0.18 -10.50
N HIS A 53 -8.94 -0.49 -9.55
CA HIS A 53 -7.97 -1.59 -9.63
C HIS A 53 -8.58 -2.98 -9.39
N TYR A 54 -9.84 -3.08 -8.95
CA TYR A 54 -10.44 -4.32 -8.45
C TYR A 54 -11.74 -4.72 -9.17
N PRO A 55 -11.76 -4.87 -10.51
CA PRO A 55 -13.00 -5.14 -11.25
C PRO A 55 -13.68 -6.44 -10.82
N ARG A 56 -12.92 -7.39 -10.25
CA ARG A 56 -13.41 -8.71 -9.82
C ARG A 56 -13.72 -8.81 -8.31
N SER A 57 -13.54 -7.72 -7.54
CA SER A 57 -13.78 -7.72 -6.09
C SER A 57 -14.64 -6.54 -5.65
N PRO A 58 -15.99 -6.66 -5.74
CA PRO A 58 -16.91 -5.62 -5.29
C PRO A 58 -16.72 -5.23 -3.82
N GLU A 59 -16.39 -6.20 -2.95
CA GLU A 59 -16.14 -5.92 -1.54
C GLU A 59 -14.91 -5.02 -1.35
N THR A 60 -13.85 -5.25 -2.12
CA THR A 60 -12.66 -4.40 -2.08
C THR A 60 -12.97 -3.00 -2.61
N ILE A 61 -13.74 -2.89 -3.70
CA ILE A 61 -14.19 -1.59 -4.24
C ILE A 61 -14.95 -0.80 -3.16
N HIS A 62 -15.94 -1.43 -2.55
CA HIS A 62 -16.77 -0.78 -1.52
C HIS A 62 -15.93 -0.28 -0.34
N GLU A 63 -15.10 -1.14 0.23
CA GLU A 63 -14.23 -0.79 1.36
C GLU A 63 -13.28 0.37 1.03
N VAL A 64 -12.57 0.29 -0.11
CA VAL A 64 -11.57 1.33 -0.43
C VAL A 64 -12.24 2.67 -0.79
N THR A 65 -13.42 2.66 -1.37
CA THR A 65 -14.18 3.87 -1.69
C THR A 65 -14.59 4.62 -0.42
N GLU A 66 -15.09 3.91 0.59
CA GLU A 66 -15.41 4.49 1.89
C GLU A 66 -14.16 4.96 2.64
N ALA A 67 -13.19 4.08 2.78
CA ALA A 67 -11.97 4.34 3.52
C ALA A 67 -11.15 5.50 2.92
N ARG A 68 -11.11 5.64 1.58
CA ARG A 68 -10.42 6.73 0.90
C ARG A 68 -10.94 8.10 1.28
N ARG A 69 -12.25 8.24 1.48
CA ARG A 69 -12.86 9.53 1.87
C ARG A 69 -12.33 10.00 3.22
N GLU A 70 -12.31 9.11 4.21
CA GLU A 70 -11.75 9.41 5.54
C GLU A 70 -10.24 9.71 5.45
N PHE A 71 -9.51 8.92 4.67
CA PHE A 71 -8.06 9.09 4.51
C PHE A 71 -7.69 10.43 3.87
N VAL A 72 -8.36 10.79 2.77
CA VAL A 72 -8.10 12.05 2.05
C VAL A 72 -8.41 13.27 2.93
N GLN A 73 -9.46 13.20 3.72
CA GLN A 73 -9.80 14.26 4.68
C GLN A 73 -8.74 14.37 5.79
N GLU A 74 -8.32 13.24 6.36
CA GLU A 74 -7.36 13.18 7.46
C GLU A 74 -5.96 13.65 7.05
N PHE A 75 -5.50 13.24 5.88
CA PHE A 75 -4.15 13.48 5.39
C PHE A 75 -4.10 14.40 4.17
N ALA A 76 -5.03 15.34 4.05
CA ALA A 76 -5.16 16.27 2.92
C ALA A 76 -3.85 16.94 2.47
N PRO A 77 -2.93 17.38 3.37
CA PRO A 77 -1.66 17.97 2.95
C PRO A 77 -0.73 17.01 2.19
N ALA A 78 -0.88 15.69 2.40
CA ALA A 78 -0.08 14.69 1.71
C ALA A 78 -0.65 14.28 0.34
N ILE A 79 -1.86 14.73 -0.03
CA ILE A 79 -2.50 14.34 -1.28
C ILE A 79 -1.92 15.13 -2.45
N VAL A 80 -1.43 14.43 -3.45
CA VAL A 80 -0.92 15.03 -4.70
C VAL A 80 -2.10 15.37 -5.61
N LYS A 81 -2.25 16.65 -5.96
CA LYS A 81 -3.42 17.17 -6.68
C LYS A 81 -3.29 17.13 -8.21
N ASN A 82 -2.06 17.09 -8.73
CA ASN A 82 -1.78 17.31 -10.16
C ASN A 82 -1.37 16.01 -10.89
N SER A 83 -1.85 14.85 -10.45
CA SER A 83 -1.64 13.59 -11.14
C SER A 83 -2.83 13.21 -12.00
N ARG A 84 -2.57 12.69 -13.21
CA ARG A 84 -3.58 12.16 -14.13
C ARG A 84 -3.54 10.64 -14.07
N HIS A 85 -4.68 10.01 -13.88
CA HIS A 85 -4.77 8.57 -13.66
C HIS A 85 -5.47 7.86 -14.80
N TYR A 86 -4.85 6.83 -15.32
CA TYR A 86 -5.34 6.04 -16.44
C TYR A 86 -5.40 4.55 -16.09
N TYR A 87 -6.48 3.92 -16.51
CA TYR A 87 -6.63 2.48 -16.50
C TYR A 87 -6.82 2.01 -17.95
N ALA A 88 -5.95 1.12 -18.40
CA ALA A 88 -5.96 0.60 -19.75
C ALA A 88 -6.20 -0.92 -19.75
N ILE A 89 -6.99 -1.40 -20.69
CA ILE A 89 -7.30 -2.81 -20.84
C ILE A 89 -6.68 -3.28 -22.16
N PRO A 90 -5.75 -4.24 -22.13
CA PRO A 90 -5.13 -4.76 -23.34
C PRO A 90 -6.09 -5.68 -24.09
N LYS A 91 -5.89 -5.85 -25.40
CA LYS A 91 -6.67 -6.72 -26.26
C LYS A 91 -6.59 -8.19 -25.85
N GLU A 92 -5.44 -8.57 -25.28
CA GLU A 92 -5.16 -9.95 -24.90
C GLU A 92 -4.65 -10.06 -23.47
N LYS A 93 -4.79 -11.22 -22.86
CA LYS A 93 -4.25 -11.59 -21.54
C LYS A 93 -4.82 -10.82 -20.35
N SER A 94 -5.83 -9.96 -20.55
CA SER A 94 -6.60 -9.41 -19.44
C SER A 94 -7.60 -10.45 -18.93
N LEU A 95 -7.72 -10.55 -17.61
CA LEU A 95 -8.72 -11.40 -16.95
C LEU A 95 -10.11 -10.75 -16.96
N THR A 96 -10.19 -9.47 -17.35
CA THR A 96 -11.42 -8.68 -17.40
C THR A 96 -11.54 -8.02 -18.77
N SER A 97 -12.61 -8.27 -19.50
CA SER A 97 -12.87 -7.58 -20.77
C SER A 97 -13.22 -6.10 -20.53
N PRO A 98 -13.08 -5.23 -21.53
CA PRO A 98 -13.48 -3.83 -21.43
C PRO A 98 -14.92 -3.65 -20.96
N ASP A 99 -15.87 -4.39 -21.54
CA ASP A 99 -17.30 -4.29 -21.19
C ASP A 99 -17.56 -4.76 -19.73
N ALA A 100 -16.87 -5.84 -19.29
CA ALA A 100 -16.97 -6.32 -17.92
C ALA A 100 -16.36 -5.31 -16.93
N TYR A 101 -15.27 -4.63 -17.32
CA TYR A 101 -14.65 -3.57 -16.53
C TYR A 101 -15.60 -2.38 -16.36
N GLU A 102 -16.17 -1.89 -17.47
CA GLU A 102 -17.14 -0.79 -17.45
C GLU A 102 -18.35 -1.12 -16.58
N ALA A 103 -18.93 -2.30 -16.77
CA ALA A 103 -20.08 -2.77 -15.97
C ALA A 103 -19.76 -2.83 -14.47
N ALA A 104 -18.55 -3.32 -14.11
CA ALA A 104 -18.11 -3.36 -12.73
C ALA A 104 -17.95 -1.95 -12.13
N MET A 105 -17.34 -1.01 -12.86
CA MET A 105 -17.15 0.37 -12.39
C MET A 105 -18.50 1.09 -12.29
N GLN A 106 -19.37 0.98 -13.28
CA GLN A 106 -20.70 1.59 -13.29
C GLN A 106 -21.55 1.07 -12.11
N LYS A 107 -21.55 -0.24 -11.87
CA LYS A 107 -22.27 -0.87 -10.75
C LYS A 107 -21.85 -0.31 -9.39
N ASN A 108 -20.59 0.10 -9.26
CA ASN A 108 -20.02 0.63 -8.02
C ASN A 108 -19.97 2.17 -7.99
N GLY A 109 -20.58 2.86 -8.96
CA GLY A 109 -20.64 4.32 -9.00
C GLY A 109 -19.30 5.00 -9.27
N LEU A 110 -18.36 4.30 -9.91
CA LEU A 110 -17.04 4.81 -10.27
C LEU A 110 -17.06 5.37 -11.71
N PRO A 111 -16.96 6.69 -11.90
CA PRO A 111 -17.02 7.30 -13.23
C PRO A 111 -15.80 6.93 -14.06
N LEU A 112 -16.04 6.64 -15.34
CA LEU A 112 -15.02 6.37 -16.34
C LEU A 112 -15.13 7.42 -17.46
N ARG A 113 -14.00 7.94 -17.90
CA ARG A 113 -13.92 8.76 -19.12
C ARG A 113 -13.03 8.04 -20.13
N GLU A 114 -13.64 7.41 -21.14
CA GLU A 114 -12.87 6.78 -22.21
C GLU A 114 -12.01 7.84 -22.93
N CYS A 115 -10.78 7.49 -23.23
CA CYS A 115 -9.81 8.39 -23.85
C CYS A 115 -8.78 7.63 -24.69
N ARG A 116 -8.09 8.37 -25.58
CA ARG A 116 -7.02 7.82 -26.43
C ARG A 116 -5.77 8.70 -26.34
N PRO A 117 -5.00 8.62 -25.24
CA PRO A 117 -3.77 9.38 -25.11
C PRO A 117 -2.78 9.07 -26.24
N HIS A 118 -2.13 10.10 -26.80
CA HIS A 118 -1.24 9.95 -27.95
C HIS A 118 0.03 9.11 -27.66
N TRP A 119 0.43 9.02 -26.39
CA TRP A 119 1.58 8.24 -25.92
C TRP A 119 1.27 6.75 -25.72
N MET A 120 -0.01 6.32 -25.88
CA MET A 120 -0.45 4.94 -25.67
C MET A 120 -0.57 4.20 -27.00
N ASP A 121 -0.10 2.94 -27.05
CA ASP A 121 -0.21 2.09 -28.22
C ASP A 121 -1.55 1.33 -28.24
N PHE A 122 -2.47 1.77 -29.09
CA PHE A 122 -3.76 1.12 -29.33
C PHE A 122 -3.68 -0.08 -30.30
N ALA A 123 -2.49 -0.46 -30.76
CA ALA A 123 -2.30 -1.79 -31.34
C ALA A 123 -2.32 -2.86 -30.25
N PHE A 124 -1.81 -2.55 -29.05
CA PHE A 124 -1.79 -3.43 -27.89
C PHE A 124 -2.99 -3.21 -26.96
N ILE A 125 -3.38 -1.96 -26.71
CA ILE A 125 -4.49 -1.59 -25.82
C ILE A 125 -5.81 -1.61 -26.61
N ASP A 126 -6.86 -2.16 -26.00
CA ASP A 126 -8.22 -2.12 -26.51
C ASP A 126 -8.91 -0.79 -26.09
N ARG A 127 -9.06 -0.57 -24.77
CA ARG A 127 -9.68 0.64 -24.21
C ARG A 127 -8.82 1.26 -23.12
N CYS A 128 -8.91 2.56 -23.00
CA CYS A 128 -8.26 3.34 -21.94
C CYS A 128 -9.24 4.32 -21.34
N TYR A 129 -9.21 4.44 -20.00
CA TYR A 129 -10.06 5.34 -19.23
C TYR A 129 -9.22 6.25 -18.39
N GLU A 130 -9.53 7.54 -18.43
CA GLU A 130 -9.10 8.49 -17.41
C GLU A 130 -10.07 8.41 -16.23
N VAL A 131 -9.54 8.40 -15.00
CA VAL A 131 -10.30 8.13 -13.78
C VAL A 131 -9.98 9.13 -12.67
N GLU A 132 -10.89 9.26 -11.70
CA GLU A 132 -10.73 10.09 -10.52
C GLU A 132 -10.02 9.33 -9.39
N GLU A 133 -8.72 9.16 -9.53
CA GLU A 133 -7.87 8.59 -8.49
C GLU A 133 -6.81 9.62 -8.07
N SER A 134 -5.98 9.31 -7.09
CA SER A 134 -4.90 10.17 -6.62
C SER A 134 -3.76 9.34 -6.03
N ILE A 135 -2.63 9.99 -5.82
CA ILE A 135 -1.52 9.46 -5.04
C ILE A 135 -1.27 10.35 -3.82
N TYR A 136 -0.51 9.85 -2.88
CA TYR A 136 0.00 10.66 -1.78
C TYR A 136 1.53 10.80 -1.87
N ASP A 137 2.04 11.89 -1.31
CA ASP A 137 3.46 12.11 -1.10
C ASP A 137 3.88 11.39 0.19
N PRO A 138 4.75 10.35 0.10
CA PRO A 138 5.10 9.53 1.26
C PRO A 138 5.95 10.29 2.30
N ASP A 139 6.72 11.28 1.88
CA ASP A 139 7.58 12.04 2.78
C ASP A 139 6.78 13.08 3.55
N VAL A 140 5.82 13.73 2.88
CA VAL A 140 4.85 14.62 3.54
C VAL A 140 3.98 13.82 4.51
N LEU A 141 3.48 12.65 4.12
CA LEU A 141 2.66 11.80 5.00
C LEU A 141 3.44 11.36 6.25
N ARG A 142 4.70 10.94 6.07
CA ARG A 142 5.58 10.56 7.18
C ARG A 142 5.82 11.73 8.13
N GLN A 143 6.07 12.91 7.60
CA GLN A 143 6.29 14.10 8.40
C GLN A 143 5.05 14.49 9.21
N LEU A 144 3.86 14.49 8.59
CA LEU A 144 2.58 14.72 9.27
C LEU A 144 2.35 13.76 10.43
N LEU A 145 2.65 12.47 10.23
CA LEU A 145 2.49 11.48 11.31
C LEU A 145 3.46 11.75 12.46
N LYS A 146 4.72 12.09 12.17
CA LYS A 146 5.71 12.44 13.22
C LYS A 146 5.27 13.66 14.03
N GLU A 147 4.86 14.72 13.37
CA GLU A 147 4.38 15.96 14.00
C GLU A 147 3.15 15.69 14.89
N ARG A 148 2.22 14.87 14.40
CA ARG A 148 1.01 14.52 15.16
C ARG A 148 1.30 13.64 16.37
N LEU A 149 2.24 12.70 16.28
CA LEU A 149 2.69 11.88 17.40
C LEU A 149 3.36 12.75 18.47
N GLU A 150 4.26 13.64 18.06
CA GLU A 150 4.97 14.57 18.94
C GLU A 150 4.02 15.53 19.66
N ALA A 151 3.11 16.17 18.91
CA ALA A 151 2.11 17.11 19.47
C ALA A 151 1.21 16.46 20.54
N ARG A 152 1.06 15.13 20.52
CA ARG A 152 0.28 14.36 21.51
C ARG A 152 1.14 13.71 22.59
N GLY A 153 2.43 13.97 22.59
CA GLY A 153 3.39 13.42 23.56
C GLY A 153 3.54 11.89 23.44
N ILE A 154 3.28 11.32 22.27
CA ILE A 154 3.49 9.88 22.01
C ILE A 154 4.95 9.69 21.64
N LYS A 155 5.70 8.99 22.52
CA LYS A 155 7.11 8.69 22.27
C LYS A 155 7.24 7.36 21.52
N LEU A 156 7.91 7.40 20.35
CA LEU A 156 8.30 6.20 19.65
C LEU A 156 9.49 5.55 20.35
N GLN A 157 9.31 4.29 20.76
CA GLN A 157 10.40 3.44 21.24
C GLN A 157 11.00 2.70 20.03
N GLN A 158 12.23 3.00 19.65
CA GLN A 158 12.92 2.41 18.51
C GLN A 158 13.42 0.98 18.84
N ARG A 159 12.50 0.13 19.18
CA ARG A 159 12.72 -1.31 19.46
C ARG A 159 11.46 -2.10 19.13
N GLU A 160 11.60 -3.40 19.03
CA GLU A 160 10.44 -4.31 18.93
C GLU A 160 9.67 -4.35 20.25
N PHE A 161 8.35 -4.49 20.15
CA PHE A 161 7.52 -4.88 21.26
C PHE A 161 7.63 -6.42 21.41
N HIS A 162 8.00 -6.91 22.59
CA HIS A 162 8.16 -8.33 22.87
C HIS A 162 7.19 -8.80 23.97
N ALA A 163 6.92 -10.10 24.00
CA ALA A 163 5.92 -10.70 24.90
C ALA A 163 6.17 -10.37 26.39
N GLY A 164 7.41 -10.20 26.83
CA GLY A 164 7.74 -9.84 28.21
C GLY A 164 7.22 -8.47 28.66
N LEU A 165 6.85 -7.58 27.72
CA LEU A 165 6.25 -6.27 28.03
C LEU A 165 4.71 -6.35 28.13
N ARG A 166 4.09 -7.45 27.67
CA ARG A 166 2.63 -7.58 27.61
C ARG A 166 1.92 -7.34 28.95
N PRO A 167 2.41 -7.82 30.10
CA PRO A 167 1.74 -7.61 31.38
C PRO A 167 1.63 -6.15 31.83
N ASP A 168 2.43 -5.25 31.27
CA ASP A 168 2.42 -3.83 31.62
C ASP A 168 1.30 -3.04 30.95
N TYR A 169 0.48 -3.67 30.08
CA TYR A 169 -0.52 -3.01 29.24
C TYR A 169 -1.88 -3.67 29.37
N ASP A 170 -2.93 -2.84 29.38
CA ASP A 170 -4.32 -3.31 29.32
C ASP A 170 -4.63 -3.90 27.93
N TRP A 171 -4.12 -3.25 26.87
CA TRP A 171 -4.29 -3.66 25.47
C TRP A 171 -3.00 -3.57 24.67
N VAL A 172 -2.87 -4.46 23.68
CA VAL A 172 -1.83 -4.42 22.65
C VAL A 172 -2.48 -4.38 21.28
N VAL A 173 -2.09 -3.40 20.47
CA VAL A 173 -2.49 -3.29 19.06
C VAL A 173 -1.31 -3.69 18.19
N TRP A 174 -1.44 -4.83 17.51
CA TRP A 174 -0.45 -5.35 16.58
C TRP A 174 -0.69 -4.80 15.19
N ALA A 175 0.15 -3.87 14.73
CA ALA A 175 0.13 -3.28 13.39
C ALA A 175 1.39 -3.65 12.59
N THR A 176 1.79 -4.92 12.68
CA THR A 176 3.06 -5.46 12.18
C THR A 176 2.98 -6.03 10.76
N TYR A 177 1.91 -5.73 10.02
CA TYR A 177 1.71 -6.14 8.62
C TYR A 177 1.76 -7.66 8.39
N GLY A 178 1.14 -8.45 9.29
CA GLY A 178 1.12 -9.92 9.20
C GLY A 178 2.47 -10.57 9.53
N LEU A 179 3.40 -9.83 10.13
CA LEU A 179 4.68 -10.32 10.61
C LEU A 179 4.68 -10.47 12.14
N GLY A 180 5.69 -11.14 12.70
CA GLY A 180 5.81 -11.37 14.13
C GLY A 180 4.56 -12.08 14.69
N PRO A 181 3.97 -11.60 15.80
CA PRO A 181 2.78 -12.20 16.42
C PRO A 181 1.53 -12.21 15.55
N SER A 182 1.51 -11.43 14.47
CA SER A 182 0.41 -11.44 13.50
C SER A 182 0.60 -12.48 12.37
N LYS A 183 1.64 -13.30 12.42
CA LYS A 183 1.78 -14.46 11.52
C LYS A 183 0.60 -15.40 11.66
N GLY A 184 0.18 -16.00 10.53
CA GLY A 184 -0.94 -16.96 10.56
C GLY A 184 -2.32 -16.33 10.63
N PHE A 185 -2.46 -15.01 10.56
CA PHE A 185 -3.75 -14.31 10.46
C PHE A 185 -4.59 -14.80 9.29
N PHE A 186 -3.93 -15.16 8.21
CA PHE A 186 -4.53 -15.73 7.02
C PHE A 186 -4.25 -17.24 6.98
N LYS A 187 -5.24 -18.02 6.56
CA LYS A 187 -5.04 -19.44 6.33
C LYS A 187 -3.96 -19.69 5.26
N VAL A 188 -3.92 -18.82 4.24
CA VAL A 188 -2.88 -18.81 3.22
C VAL A 188 -2.47 -17.37 2.95
N ALA A 189 -1.21 -17.05 3.20
CA ALA A 189 -0.60 -15.77 2.88
C ALA A 189 0.66 -15.99 2.04
N LYS A 190 0.95 -15.04 1.15
CA LYS A 190 2.23 -14.97 0.44
C LYS A 190 3.08 -13.87 1.06
N TYR A 191 4.30 -14.24 1.41
CA TYR A 191 5.35 -13.33 1.84
C TYR A 191 6.32 -13.13 0.69
N GLN A 192 6.53 -11.88 0.30
CA GLN A 192 7.24 -11.57 -0.93
C GLN A 192 8.29 -10.49 -0.68
N VAL A 193 9.50 -10.67 -1.21
CA VAL A 193 10.45 -9.56 -1.34
C VAL A 193 10.06 -8.77 -2.58
N ALA A 194 9.53 -7.58 -2.35
CA ALA A 194 9.03 -6.70 -3.41
C ALA A 194 10.01 -5.55 -3.68
N GLU A 195 10.35 -5.34 -4.95
CA GLU A 195 11.13 -4.21 -5.44
C GLU A 195 10.20 -3.04 -5.81
N LYS A 196 10.57 -1.83 -5.42
CA LYS A 196 10.01 -0.58 -5.93
C LYS A 196 11.11 0.23 -6.58
N MET A 197 10.98 0.48 -7.87
CA MET A 197 11.95 1.19 -8.68
C MET A 197 11.56 2.64 -8.83
N LEU A 198 12.51 3.53 -8.61
CA LEU A 198 12.42 4.94 -8.98
C LEU A 198 13.04 5.12 -10.36
N ILE A 199 12.32 5.79 -11.24
CA ILE A 199 12.69 6.00 -12.63
C ILE A 199 12.45 7.45 -13.06
N GLU A 200 13.09 7.86 -14.12
CA GLU A 200 12.70 9.04 -14.90
C GLU A 200 12.00 8.59 -16.17
N LEU A 201 10.83 9.15 -16.43
CA LEU A 201 10.04 8.93 -17.66
C LEU A 201 10.17 10.13 -18.59
N PRO A 202 9.94 9.96 -19.90
CA PRO A 202 9.79 11.07 -20.84
C PRO A 202 8.83 12.15 -20.33
N GLN A 203 9.07 13.40 -20.71
CA GLN A 203 8.35 14.57 -20.22
C GLN A 203 6.82 14.45 -20.38
N GLU A 204 6.36 13.85 -21.47
CA GLU A 204 4.91 13.64 -21.74
C GLU A 204 4.22 12.73 -20.70
N LEU A 205 4.98 11.86 -20.02
CA LEU A 205 4.49 10.92 -19.00
C LEU A 205 4.68 11.44 -17.56
N GLN A 206 5.25 12.61 -17.37
CA GLN A 206 5.40 13.17 -16.03
C GLN A 206 4.03 13.52 -15.42
N GLY A 207 3.83 13.17 -14.17
CA GLY A 207 2.55 13.32 -13.48
C GLY A 207 1.45 12.37 -13.96
N VAL A 208 1.78 11.40 -14.82
CA VAL A 208 0.87 10.36 -15.29
C VAL A 208 1.01 9.10 -14.41
N ALA A 209 -0.13 8.58 -13.97
CA ALA A 209 -0.25 7.27 -13.38
C ALA A 209 -0.98 6.34 -14.36
N LEU A 210 -0.38 5.21 -14.68
CA LEU A 210 -0.98 4.21 -15.56
C LEU A 210 -1.04 2.85 -14.88
N VAL A 211 -2.19 2.20 -14.97
CA VAL A 211 -2.34 0.78 -14.65
C VAL A 211 -2.92 0.07 -15.86
N VAL A 212 -2.24 -0.96 -16.33
CA VAL A 212 -2.81 -1.88 -17.32
C VAL A 212 -3.46 -3.04 -16.55
N VAL A 213 -4.77 -3.19 -16.68
CA VAL A 213 -5.58 -4.17 -15.95
C VAL A 213 -6.12 -5.24 -16.92
N ASP A 214 -6.42 -6.39 -16.51
CA ASP A 214 -6.29 -7.10 -15.23
C ASP A 214 -5.36 -8.30 -15.48
N GLY A 215 -4.11 -8.25 -14.95
CA GLY A 215 -3.16 -9.32 -15.28
C GLY A 215 -1.69 -8.96 -15.03
N PRO A 216 -0.74 -9.68 -15.66
CA PRO A 216 0.68 -9.58 -15.39
C PRO A 216 1.37 -8.38 -16.07
N PHE A 217 0.75 -7.22 -16.02
CA PHE A 217 1.20 -6.03 -16.73
C PHE A 217 2.03 -5.09 -15.85
N THR A 218 2.72 -4.16 -16.52
CA THR A 218 3.48 -3.10 -15.86
C THR A 218 2.59 -1.89 -15.61
N ALA A 219 2.84 -1.22 -14.49
CA ALA A 219 2.21 0.04 -14.09
C ALA A 219 3.28 1.06 -13.73
N PHE A 220 2.98 2.35 -13.83
CA PHE A 220 3.82 3.39 -13.26
C PHE A 220 2.97 4.46 -12.57
N ASP A 221 3.54 5.06 -11.54
CA ASP A 221 2.91 6.08 -10.72
C ASP A 221 3.88 7.23 -10.46
N PRO A 222 3.46 8.49 -10.41
CA PRO A 222 4.32 9.58 -9.99
C PRO A 222 4.85 9.37 -8.56
N TYR A 223 6.07 9.84 -8.29
CA TYR A 223 6.64 9.84 -6.95
C TYR A 223 6.42 11.20 -6.28
N GLY A 224 5.38 11.29 -5.47
CA GLY A 224 4.98 12.54 -4.83
C GLY A 224 4.76 13.67 -5.86
N ASN A 225 5.29 14.84 -5.55
CA ASN A 225 5.25 16.01 -6.45
C ASN A 225 6.54 16.13 -7.31
N SER A 226 7.36 15.08 -7.39
CA SER A 226 8.59 15.11 -8.18
C SER A 226 8.32 14.82 -9.67
N ALA A 227 9.31 15.09 -10.53
CA ALA A 227 9.28 14.67 -11.92
C ALA A 227 9.55 13.16 -12.13
N ARG A 228 9.81 12.43 -11.03
CA ARG A 228 10.13 11.00 -11.06
C ARG A 228 8.88 10.15 -10.92
N SER A 229 9.01 8.90 -11.32
CA SER A 229 7.93 7.91 -11.25
C SER A 229 8.42 6.60 -10.64
N LEU A 230 7.48 5.78 -10.19
CA LEU A 230 7.73 4.42 -9.74
C LEU A 230 7.28 3.43 -10.79
N PHE A 231 8.08 2.40 -11.07
CA PHE A 231 7.62 1.21 -11.76
C PHE A 231 7.09 0.16 -10.80
N GLY A 232 6.01 -0.52 -11.22
CA GLY A 232 5.47 -1.72 -10.61
C GLY A 232 4.99 -2.70 -11.68
N SER A 233 5.08 -3.99 -11.40
CA SER A 233 4.59 -5.03 -12.29
C SER A 233 4.07 -6.19 -11.46
N ALA A 234 2.92 -6.73 -11.82
CA ALA A 234 2.40 -7.92 -11.16
C ALA A 234 3.36 -9.12 -11.32
N LYS A 235 4.03 -9.19 -12.48
CA LYS A 235 4.97 -10.27 -12.81
C LYS A 235 6.36 -10.07 -12.22
N ASN A 236 6.90 -8.85 -12.29
CA ASN A 236 8.33 -8.61 -12.10
C ASN A 236 8.67 -7.94 -10.75
N THR A 237 7.71 -7.37 -10.03
CA THR A 237 7.95 -6.69 -8.75
C THR A 237 8.48 -7.63 -7.64
N ASN A 238 8.05 -8.90 -7.64
CA ASN A 238 8.35 -9.83 -6.56
C ASN A 238 9.55 -10.71 -6.91
N HIS A 239 10.67 -10.52 -6.21
CA HIS A 239 11.92 -11.25 -6.43
C HIS A 239 11.95 -12.62 -5.76
N TRP A 240 11.23 -12.77 -4.66
CA TRP A 240 11.11 -13.99 -3.90
C TRP A 240 9.71 -14.09 -3.31
N THR A 241 9.20 -15.31 -3.20
CA THR A 241 7.87 -15.58 -2.65
C THR A 241 7.89 -16.88 -1.88
N THR A 242 7.26 -16.88 -0.69
CA THR A 242 6.96 -18.08 0.08
C THR A 242 5.57 -17.98 0.70
N THR A 243 4.98 -19.13 1.01
CA THR A 243 3.76 -19.25 1.83
C THR A 243 4.07 -19.62 3.29
N ASN A 244 5.31 -20.01 3.58
CA ASN A 244 5.75 -20.29 4.94
C ASN A 244 6.37 -19.01 5.55
N PRO A 245 5.75 -18.42 6.58
CA PRO A 245 6.23 -17.18 7.21
C PRO A 245 7.58 -17.32 7.92
N ASP A 246 8.04 -18.54 8.17
CA ASP A 246 9.29 -18.83 8.86
C ASP A 246 10.46 -19.14 7.91
N ASP A 247 10.20 -19.17 6.60
CA ASP A 247 11.26 -19.31 5.62
C ASP A 247 12.24 -18.14 5.71
N PRO A 248 13.54 -18.41 5.70
CA PRO A 248 14.54 -17.37 5.78
C PRO A 248 14.54 -16.53 4.51
N ILE A 249 14.53 -15.21 4.67
CA ILE A 249 14.73 -14.28 3.55
C ILE A 249 16.10 -14.57 2.93
N PRO A 250 16.19 -14.72 1.59
CA PRO A 250 17.48 -14.96 0.93
C PRO A 250 18.52 -13.89 1.28
N ALA A 251 19.77 -14.32 1.46
CA ALA A 251 20.87 -13.47 1.91
C ALA A 251 21.05 -12.19 1.05
N THR A 252 20.81 -12.30 -0.26
CA THR A 252 20.89 -11.21 -1.22
C THR A 252 20.02 -10.00 -0.83
N TYR A 253 18.89 -10.23 -0.14
CA TYR A 253 17.94 -9.15 0.18
C TYR A 253 18.05 -8.63 1.61
N ARG A 254 18.64 -9.41 2.55
CA ARG A 254 18.62 -9.07 4.00
C ARG A 254 19.20 -7.68 4.30
N GLY A 255 20.29 -7.31 3.62
CA GLY A 255 21.00 -6.04 3.87
C GLY A 255 20.36 -4.81 3.24
N ILE A 256 19.39 -4.99 2.33
CA ILE A 256 18.75 -3.89 1.58
C ILE A 256 17.27 -3.72 1.89
N LEU A 257 16.68 -4.61 2.69
CA LEU A 257 15.28 -4.49 3.08
C LEU A 257 15.04 -3.21 3.88
N ASN A 258 13.94 -2.54 3.54
CA ASN A 258 13.46 -1.35 4.22
C ASN A 258 14.46 -0.18 4.22
N GLY A 259 15.39 -0.15 3.25
CA GLY A 259 16.28 0.98 3.05
C GLY A 259 15.51 2.28 2.81
N ARG A 260 16.06 3.41 3.26
CA ARG A 260 15.42 4.73 3.11
C ARG A 260 15.63 5.34 1.73
N GLU A 261 16.73 5.02 1.09
CA GLU A 261 17.15 5.59 -0.18
C GLU A 261 16.89 4.62 -1.33
N PHE A 262 16.64 5.16 -2.51
CA PHE A 262 16.64 4.38 -3.75
C PHE A 262 18.08 4.25 -4.22
N LEU A 263 18.60 3.03 -4.17
CA LEU A 263 19.98 2.72 -4.58
C LEU A 263 19.98 1.80 -5.79
N PRO A 264 20.89 2.01 -6.76
CA PRO A 264 21.08 1.08 -7.87
C PRO A 264 21.48 -0.30 -7.36
N VAL A 265 20.86 -1.34 -7.91
CA VAL A 265 21.20 -2.74 -7.60
C VAL A 265 21.42 -3.53 -8.89
N PRO A 266 22.40 -4.46 -8.92
CA PRO A 266 22.76 -5.17 -10.16
C PRO A 266 21.72 -6.22 -10.58
N PHE A 267 20.82 -6.63 -9.69
CA PHE A 267 19.78 -7.63 -9.92
C PHE A 267 18.37 -7.02 -10.08
N THR A 268 18.28 -5.71 -10.32
CA THR A 268 16.99 -5.05 -10.62
C THR A 268 16.33 -5.69 -11.85
N ARG A 269 15.00 -5.73 -11.84
CA ARG A 269 14.21 -6.19 -12.99
C ARG A 269 13.74 -5.03 -13.88
N PHE A 270 14.45 -3.91 -13.84
CA PHE A 270 14.10 -2.71 -14.60
C PHE A 270 13.94 -2.98 -16.09
N GLU A 271 14.90 -3.67 -16.73
CA GLU A 271 14.85 -3.93 -18.16
C GLU A 271 13.65 -4.78 -18.57
N ALA A 272 13.29 -5.78 -17.75
CA ALA A 272 12.11 -6.59 -18.00
C ALA A 272 10.81 -5.77 -17.87
N MET A 273 10.73 -4.90 -16.84
CA MET A 273 9.56 -4.02 -16.66
C MET A 273 9.48 -2.96 -17.77
N ARG A 274 10.60 -2.40 -18.19
CA ARG A 274 10.67 -1.43 -19.29
C ARG A 274 10.18 -2.07 -20.58
N ALA A 275 10.68 -3.25 -20.92
CA ALA A 275 10.25 -3.98 -22.11
C ALA A 275 8.73 -4.29 -22.09
N ASP A 276 8.20 -4.77 -20.95
CA ASP A 276 6.76 -5.02 -20.80
C ASP A 276 5.95 -3.71 -20.92
N CYS A 277 6.44 -2.59 -20.38
CA CYS A 277 5.77 -1.28 -20.46
C CYS A 277 5.72 -0.74 -21.89
N CYS A 278 6.78 -0.96 -22.68
CA CYS A 278 6.84 -0.50 -24.08
C CYS A 278 5.76 -1.11 -24.97
N LEU A 279 5.14 -2.22 -24.58
CA LEU A 279 4.00 -2.80 -25.31
C LEU A 279 2.77 -1.86 -25.30
N SER A 280 2.57 -1.16 -24.20
CA SER A 280 1.44 -0.22 -24.04
C SER A 280 1.84 1.24 -24.21
N VAL A 281 3.10 1.58 -23.91
CA VAL A 281 3.65 2.95 -23.93
C VAL A 281 5.01 2.94 -24.60
N PRO A 282 5.10 3.09 -25.93
CA PRO A 282 6.35 2.96 -26.67
C PRO A 282 7.47 3.91 -26.23
N SER A 283 7.13 5.12 -25.77
CA SER A 283 8.10 6.08 -25.26
C SER A 283 8.74 5.66 -23.92
N ALA A 284 8.20 4.65 -23.23
CA ALA A 284 8.83 4.09 -22.04
C ALA A 284 10.22 3.43 -22.32
N LYS A 285 10.58 3.21 -23.60
CA LYS A 285 11.93 2.78 -23.99
C LYS A 285 13.02 3.75 -23.51
N ASP A 286 12.69 5.03 -23.38
CA ASP A 286 13.58 6.10 -22.95
C ASP A 286 13.57 6.31 -21.42
N ALA A 287 12.89 5.44 -20.67
CA ALA A 287 12.91 5.46 -19.22
C ALA A 287 14.32 5.20 -18.67
N VAL A 288 14.71 5.97 -17.65
CA VAL A 288 16.00 5.88 -16.99
C VAL A 288 15.83 5.33 -15.58
N TYR A 289 16.59 4.31 -15.23
CA TYR A 289 16.63 3.72 -13.89
C TYR A 289 17.45 4.59 -12.94
N ILE A 290 16.87 4.93 -11.78
CA ILE A 290 17.52 5.71 -10.72
C ILE A 290 18.01 4.77 -9.60
N GLY A 291 17.14 3.88 -9.14
CA GLY A 291 17.44 2.98 -8.04
C GLY A 291 16.22 2.24 -7.54
N SER A 292 16.44 1.35 -6.60
CA SER A 292 15.38 0.50 -6.03
C SER A 292 15.37 0.54 -4.50
N ARG A 293 14.17 0.29 -3.95
CA ARG A 293 13.95 -0.02 -2.54
C ARG A 293 13.23 -1.37 -2.45
N PHE A 294 13.53 -2.11 -1.39
CA PHE A 294 12.96 -3.44 -1.17
C PHE A 294 12.24 -3.50 0.17
N THR A 295 11.13 -4.21 0.21
CA THR A 295 10.38 -4.48 1.44
C THR A 295 9.73 -5.85 1.39
N ILE A 296 9.33 -6.35 2.55
CA ILE A 296 8.46 -7.53 2.62
C ILE A 296 7.03 -7.06 2.35
N ARG A 297 6.44 -7.64 1.31
CA ARG A 297 5.02 -7.52 1.00
C ARG A 297 4.30 -8.77 1.47
N VAL A 298 3.24 -8.60 2.25
CA VAL A 298 2.37 -9.69 2.67
C VAL A 298 1.02 -9.53 1.98
N VAL A 299 0.54 -10.60 1.36
CA VAL A 299 -0.75 -10.60 0.65
C VAL A 299 -1.50 -11.88 0.95
N GLU A 300 -2.83 -11.80 1.02
CA GLU A 300 -3.67 -12.99 1.03
C GLU A 300 -3.56 -13.69 -0.33
N ASP A 301 -3.41 -15.01 -0.31
CA ASP A 301 -3.40 -15.80 -1.55
C ASP A 301 -4.84 -16.10 -1.97
N ASN A 302 -5.41 -15.19 -2.75
CA ASN A 302 -6.76 -15.29 -3.27
C ASN A 302 -6.77 -14.89 -4.76
N PRO A 303 -6.34 -15.80 -5.66
CA PRO A 303 -6.20 -15.49 -7.09
C PRO A 303 -7.53 -15.28 -7.80
N GLU A 304 -8.64 -15.86 -7.29
CA GLU A 304 -9.94 -15.81 -7.95
C GLU A 304 -10.57 -14.41 -7.91
N SER A 305 -10.53 -13.76 -6.77
CA SER A 305 -11.17 -12.44 -6.57
C SER A 305 -10.20 -11.28 -6.41
N ASP A 306 -8.89 -11.53 -6.24
CA ASP A 306 -7.89 -10.52 -5.86
C ASP A 306 -8.31 -9.64 -4.67
N ARG A 307 -9.04 -10.22 -3.72
CA ARG A 307 -9.55 -9.54 -2.55
C ARG A 307 -8.43 -8.95 -1.70
N ARG A 308 -8.59 -7.69 -1.26
CA ARG A 308 -7.58 -6.92 -0.51
C ARG A 308 -8.21 -6.11 0.62
N THR A 309 -9.12 -6.71 1.37
CA THR A 309 -9.84 -6.03 2.44
C THR A 309 -9.01 -5.86 3.71
N LEU A 310 -9.47 -4.93 4.55
CA LEU A 310 -8.95 -4.69 5.89
C LEU A 310 -9.38 -5.83 6.84
N TYR A 311 -8.45 -6.26 7.67
CA TYR A 311 -8.72 -7.13 8.80
C TYR A 311 -8.35 -6.40 10.09
N VAL A 312 -9.31 -6.31 10.99
CA VAL A 312 -9.10 -5.96 12.39
C VAL A 312 -9.68 -7.11 13.20
N ARG A 313 -8.84 -7.89 13.86
CA ARG A 313 -9.24 -9.11 14.58
C ARG A 313 -8.76 -9.07 16.01
N ASP A 314 -9.58 -9.61 16.89
CA ASP A 314 -9.19 -9.85 18.26
C ASP A 314 -8.26 -11.07 18.31
N GLY A 315 -7.17 -10.95 19.05
CA GLY A 315 -6.26 -12.02 19.41
C GLY A 315 -6.63 -12.60 20.78
N ASP A 316 -5.61 -12.90 21.58
CA ASP A 316 -5.80 -13.22 23.00
C ASP A 316 -6.40 -12.02 23.75
N ARG A 317 -6.82 -12.26 25.00
CA ARG A 317 -7.46 -11.20 25.80
C ARG A 317 -6.60 -9.94 25.85
N GLY A 318 -7.17 -8.81 25.35
CA GLY A 318 -6.49 -7.53 25.28
C GLY A 318 -5.56 -7.36 24.08
N GLU A 319 -5.75 -8.14 23.03
CA GLU A 319 -4.98 -8.00 21.80
C GLU A 319 -5.88 -7.72 20.61
N ILE A 320 -5.45 -6.81 19.76
CA ILE A 320 -6.08 -6.51 18.48
C ILE A 320 -5.01 -6.52 17.40
N HIS A 321 -5.27 -7.24 16.33
CA HIS A 321 -4.38 -7.30 15.18
C HIS A 321 -4.97 -6.57 13.99
N ILE A 322 -4.15 -5.76 13.34
CA ILE A 322 -4.51 -5.02 12.12
C ILE A 322 -3.71 -5.57 10.93
N PHE A 323 -4.40 -5.85 9.86
CA PHE A 323 -3.76 -6.11 8.57
C PHE A 323 -4.57 -5.52 7.42
N SER A 324 -3.89 -4.88 6.48
CA SER A 324 -4.41 -4.55 5.15
C SER A 324 -3.26 -4.31 4.18
N GLY A 325 -3.48 -4.62 2.92
CA GLY A 325 -2.57 -4.26 1.83
C GLY A 325 -2.82 -2.88 1.24
N LYS A 326 -3.70 -2.04 1.83
CA LYS A 326 -4.13 -0.75 1.28
C LYS A 326 -3.95 0.38 2.29
N VAL A 327 -3.18 1.39 1.93
CA VAL A 327 -2.90 2.55 2.80
C VAL A 327 -4.19 3.31 3.17
N VAL A 328 -5.13 3.39 2.25
CA VAL A 328 -6.40 4.13 2.43
C VAL A 328 -7.22 3.65 3.64
N SER A 329 -7.13 2.38 4.01
CA SER A 329 -7.91 1.81 5.12
C SER A 329 -7.34 2.14 6.52
N ALA A 330 -6.25 2.93 6.62
CA ALA A 330 -5.59 3.16 7.91
C ALA A 330 -6.45 3.94 8.91
N VAL A 331 -7.21 4.93 8.44
CA VAL A 331 -8.12 5.73 9.31
C VAL A 331 -9.30 4.89 9.75
N LEU A 332 -9.90 4.13 8.83
CA LEU A 332 -10.96 3.17 9.12
C LEU A 332 -10.50 2.13 10.17
N ALA A 333 -9.31 1.57 10.01
CA ALA A 333 -8.75 0.61 10.96
C ALA A 333 -8.60 1.20 12.36
N ALA A 334 -8.05 2.41 12.46
CA ALA A 334 -7.89 3.10 13.73
C ALA A 334 -9.23 3.35 14.42
N ARG A 335 -10.28 3.73 13.66
CA ARG A 335 -11.65 3.90 14.16
C ARG A 335 -12.21 2.59 14.70
N ILE A 336 -12.04 1.47 13.98
CA ILE A 336 -12.51 0.16 14.43
C ILE A 336 -11.76 -0.28 15.71
N VAL A 337 -10.45 -0.08 15.78
CA VAL A 337 -9.66 -0.37 16.99
C VAL A 337 -10.18 0.40 18.20
N CYS A 338 -10.41 1.71 18.05
CA CYS A 338 -10.96 2.54 19.12
C CYS A 338 -12.33 2.05 19.59
N GLN A 339 -13.20 1.67 18.66
CA GLN A 339 -14.53 1.14 18.99
C GLN A 339 -14.47 -0.18 19.77
N ARG A 340 -13.55 -1.10 19.38
CA ARG A 340 -13.36 -2.37 20.08
C ARG A 340 -12.85 -2.18 21.50
N ILE A 341 -11.81 -1.35 21.66
CA ILE A 341 -11.27 -1.04 22.98
C ILE A 341 -12.30 -0.37 23.88
N ALA A 342 -13.15 0.50 23.33
CA ALA A 342 -14.23 1.15 24.09
C ALA A 342 -15.34 0.17 24.55
N LYS A 343 -15.64 -0.87 23.75
CA LYS A 343 -16.59 -1.93 24.14
C LYS A 343 -16.03 -2.85 25.24
N GLY A 344 -14.70 -2.94 25.35
CA GLY A 344 -14.07 -3.84 26.29
C GLY A 344 -14.09 -5.30 25.82
N TYR A 345 -13.88 -6.20 26.76
CA TYR A 345 -14.05 -7.64 26.52
C TYR A 345 -15.53 -7.99 26.69
N GLU A 346 -16.18 -8.44 25.64
CA GLU A 346 -17.46 -9.17 25.74
C GLU A 346 -17.23 -10.61 26.18
#